data_de665cff5700505272cdb9c9fc788d3c
#
_entry.id   de665cff5700505272cdb9c9fc788d3c
#
_cell.length_a   1.000
_cell.length_b   1.000
_cell.length_c   1.000
_cell.angle_alpha   90.00
_cell.angle_beta   90.00
_cell.angle_gamma   90.00
#
_symmetry.space_group_name_H-M   'P 1'
#
loop_
_entity.id
_entity.type
_entity.pdbx_description
1 polymer ?
#
loop_
_entity_poly.entity_id
_entity_poly.type
_entity_poly.pdbx_seq_one_letter_code
_entity_poly.pdbx_strand_id
1 'polypeptide(L)'
;MKRFVILLLTAVLALTMPLSALAAGQIEVTEDISVSDDYDWTRFKGQNVTLNVYNWGEYISNGSDDSVDVVAAFEKLTGIKVNYTTFDSNESLYAKLKSGAANYDVIIPSDYMVAKMISEGMLMPLDYSNIPNFQNIDEEYRNGDYDPENAYTVPYTLCTTGIIYNTKMVDEAPTSWADLWDEKYAGNILMFNNSRDAYAIGAFKSGSSVNPQTTEDVDAVVDELKAQKPLVQAYVMDEIFDKMIGSEAAVGVYYSGDAITMIDDNPDLAWVFPEEGTVLSVDSMAIPATSEHEEAAEMFINFMCAPDVGKANIEYIGYTTPMHCVWELLDEDLKYSEIAYPSEDIAAKEEVFTALSDEVNSELDVKWSEMKSYDEGGSGYLFLMLLAAMLALACFNIWRKVRRKTRNMY
;
A
#
# COMPACT_ATOMS: atom_id res chain seq x y z
N MET A 1 -44.78 -40.08 -62.32
CA MET A 1 -45.26 -38.83 -61.77
C MET A 1 -45.02 -38.83 -60.26
N LYS A 2 -43.90 -38.26 -59.86
CA LYS A 2 -43.55 -38.08 -58.45
C LYS A 2 -43.33 -36.60 -58.23
N ARG A 3 -44.20 -35.95 -57.43
CA ARG A 3 -44.13 -34.54 -57.05
C ARG A 3 -43.11 -34.40 -55.93
N PHE A 4 -42.04 -33.66 -56.18
CA PHE A 4 -41.09 -33.19 -55.17
C PHE A 4 -41.68 -31.95 -54.46
N VAL A 5 -41.92 -32.05 -53.17
CA VAL A 5 -42.26 -30.93 -52.33
C VAL A 5 -40.90 -30.43 -51.70
N ILE A 6 -40.49 -29.25 -52.12
CA ILE A 6 -39.33 -28.58 -51.50
C ILE A 6 -39.87 -27.84 -50.30
N LEU A 7 -39.49 -28.30 -49.10
CA LEU A 7 -39.67 -27.56 -47.84
C LEU A 7 -38.52 -26.56 -47.69
N LEU A 8 -38.84 -25.28 -47.81
CA LEU A 8 -37.93 -24.20 -47.44
C LEU A 8 -37.88 -24.14 -45.90
N LEU A 9 -36.77 -24.63 -45.28
CA LEU A 9 -36.44 -24.35 -43.88
C LEU A 9 -35.77 -22.99 -43.84
N THR A 10 -36.48 -21.94 -43.48
CA THR A 10 -35.91 -20.66 -43.04
C THR A 10 -35.38 -20.85 -41.62
N ALA A 11 -34.05 -21.02 -41.52
CA ALA A 11 -33.36 -20.94 -40.24
C ALA A 11 -33.33 -19.47 -39.80
N VAL A 12 -34.21 -19.11 -38.87
CA VAL A 12 -34.11 -17.88 -38.09
C VAL A 12 -32.98 -18.13 -37.08
N LEU A 13 -31.78 -17.66 -37.39
CA LEU A 13 -30.73 -17.51 -36.40
C LEU A 13 -31.14 -16.35 -35.48
N ALA A 14 -31.85 -16.69 -34.41
CA ALA A 14 -31.98 -15.77 -33.28
C ALA A 14 -30.55 -15.62 -32.68
N LEU A 15 -29.93 -14.45 -32.88
CA LEU A 15 -28.82 -14.01 -32.03
C LEU A 15 -29.37 -13.91 -30.61
N THR A 16 -29.21 -14.96 -29.84
CA THR A 16 -29.34 -14.88 -28.40
C THR A 16 -28.03 -14.26 -27.91
N MET A 17 -27.99 -12.92 -27.84
CA MET A 17 -27.09 -12.29 -26.87
C MET A 17 -27.46 -12.89 -25.51
N PRO A 18 -26.49 -13.31 -24.68
CA PRO A 18 -26.82 -13.62 -23.29
C PRO A 18 -27.33 -12.32 -22.67
N LEU A 19 -28.64 -12.23 -22.49
CA LEU A 19 -29.23 -11.32 -21.53
C LEU A 19 -28.69 -11.83 -20.21
N SER A 20 -27.67 -11.19 -19.65
CA SER A 20 -27.30 -11.38 -18.27
C SER A 20 -28.59 -11.15 -17.48
N ALA A 21 -29.18 -12.23 -16.98
CA ALA A 21 -30.36 -12.11 -16.13
C ALA A 21 -29.82 -11.42 -14.86
N LEU A 22 -30.04 -10.09 -14.72
CA LEU A 22 -29.86 -9.44 -13.43
C LEU A 22 -30.64 -10.27 -12.42
N ALA A 23 -29.96 -10.72 -11.37
CA ALA A 23 -30.64 -11.25 -10.21
C ALA A 23 -31.58 -10.15 -9.71
N ALA A 24 -32.85 -10.50 -9.45
CA ALA A 24 -33.81 -9.53 -8.93
C ALA A 24 -33.22 -8.94 -7.65
N GLY A 25 -33.08 -7.60 -7.59
CA GLY A 25 -32.50 -6.92 -6.45
C GLY A 25 -31.09 -6.35 -6.70
N GLN A 26 -30.61 -6.25 -7.96
CA GLN A 26 -29.32 -5.65 -8.30
C GLN A 26 -29.44 -4.49 -9.29
N ILE A 27 -28.56 -3.49 -9.12
CA ILE A 27 -28.35 -2.37 -10.04
C ILE A 27 -27.03 -2.63 -10.78
N GLU A 28 -27.10 -2.78 -12.10
CA GLU A 28 -25.91 -2.84 -12.96
C GLU A 28 -25.31 -1.44 -13.07
N VAL A 29 -24.05 -1.29 -12.59
CA VAL A 29 -23.29 -0.04 -12.64
C VAL A 29 -22.39 -0.02 -13.86
N THR A 30 -21.64 -1.09 -14.09
CA THR A 30 -20.80 -1.33 -15.27
C THR A 30 -21.08 -2.74 -15.79
N GLU A 31 -20.33 -3.22 -16.77
CA GLU A 31 -20.40 -4.61 -17.25
C GLU A 31 -19.96 -5.60 -16.13
N ASP A 32 -19.01 -5.17 -15.28
CA ASP A 32 -18.39 -6.00 -14.26
C ASP A 32 -18.85 -5.69 -12.84
N ILE A 33 -19.54 -4.59 -12.61
CA ILE A 33 -19.98 -4.16 -11.27
C ILE A 33 -21.49 -4.06 -11.20
N SER A 34 -22.07 -4.81 -10.27
CA SER A 34 -23.46 -4.68 -9.80
C SER A 34 -23.49 -4.46 -8.29
N VAL A 35 -24.48 -3.74 -7.81
CA VAL A 35 -24.71 -3.50 -6.37
C VAL A 35 -26.15 -3.81 -5.98
N SER A 36 -26.42 -4.09 -4.70
CA SER A 36 -27.78 -4.30 -4.20
C SER A 36 -28.68 -3.08 -4.44
N ASP A 37 -29.93 -3.29 -4.83
CA ASP A 37 -30.96 -2.24 -4.95
C ASP A 37 -31.67 -1.96 -3.60
N ASP A 38 -31.35 -2.70 -2.54
CA ASP A 38 -31.89 -2.47 -1.18
C ASP A 38 -31.33 -1.20 -0.51
N TYR A 39 -30.36 -0.53 -1.13
CA TYR A 39 -29.73 0.68 -0.63
C TYR A 39 -29.96 1.86 -1.58
N ASP A 40 -30.29 3.03 -1.04
CA ASP A 40 -30.50 4.23 -1.84
C ASP A 40 -29.18 4.90 -2.24
N TRP A 41 -28.56 4.38 -3.29
CA TRP A 41 -27.34 4.91 -3.90
C TRP A 41 -27.51 6.29 -4.52
N THR A 42 -28.75 6.74 -4.73
CA THR A 42 -29.05 7.97 -5.49
C THR A 42 -29.39 9.17 -4.61
N ARG A 43 -29.39 9.01 -3.29
CA ARG A 43 -29.84 10.05 -2.34
C ARG A 43 -29.08 11.38 -2.45
N PHE A 44 -27.86 11.38 -3.00
CA PHE A 44 -27.06 12.60 -3.24
C PHE A 44 -27.13 13.13 -4.67
N LYS A 45 -27.83 12.47 -5.57
CA LYS A 45 -27.93 12.91 -6.98
C LYS A 45 -28.45 14.34 -7.10
N GLY A 46 -27.66 15.18 -7.79
CA GLY A 46 -28.01 16.61 -7.99
C GLY A 46 -27.68 17.55 -6.81
N GLN A 47 -27.06 17.04 -5.74
CA GLN A 47 -26.63 17.88 -4.60
C GLN A 47 -25.22 18.45 -4.75
N ASN A 48 -24.51 18.10 -5.84
CA ASN A 48 -23.12 18.53 -6.13
C ASN A 48 -22.12 18.23 -4.99
N VAL A 49 -22.27 17.08 -4.32
CA VAL A 49 -21.33 16.61 -3.30
C VAL A 49 -20.03 16.18 -3.97
N THR A 50 -18.91 16.53 -3.34
CA THR A 50 -17.57 16.07 -3.75
C THR A 50 -16.88 15.48 -2.53
N LEU A 51 -16.43 14.24 -2.61
CA LEU A 51 -15.61 13.58 -1.61
C LEU A 51 -14.13 13.74 -1.93
N ASN A 52 -13.32 13.98 -0.92
CA ASN A 52 -11.87 13.95 -0.99
C ASN A 52 -11.39 12.64 -0.37
N VAL A 53 -10.92 11.71 -1.21
CA VAL A 53 -10.38 10.41 -0.80
C VAL A 53 -8.86 10.48 -0.79
N TYR A 54 -8.23 10.00 0.28
CA TYR A 54 -6.78 10.00 0.46
C TYR A 54 -6.31 8.59 0.80
N ASN A 55 -5.63 7.96 -0.14
CA ASN A 55 -5.23 6.57 -0.08
C ASN A 55 -3.73 6.43 -0.40
N TRP A 56 -3.21 5.21 -0.35
CA TRP A 56 -1.88 4.86 -0.83
C TRP A 56 -1.78 5.00 -2.36
N GLY A 57 -0.58 5.07 -2.89
CA GLY A 57 -0.32 4.85 -4.31
C GLY A 57 -0.68 3.43 -4.71
N GLU A 58 -0.96 3.19 -6.00
CA GLU A 58 -1.25 1.87 -6.60
C GLU A 58 -2.23 0.98 -5.79
N TYR A 59 -3.21 1.58 -5.10
CA TYR A 59 -4.03 0.90 -4.08
C TYR A 59 -5.54 0.96 -4.32
N ILE A 60 -5.94 1.26 -5.56
CA ILE A 60 -7.33 1.22 -6.02
C ILE A 60 -7.40 0.97 -7.53
N SER A 61 -8.35 0.15 -7.96
CA SER A 61 -8.59 -0.09 -9.38
C SER A 61 -9.08 1.18 -10.07
N ASN A 62 -8.33 1.65 -11.05
CA ASN A 62 -8.43 2.99 -11.64
C ASN A 62 -8.70 3.00 -13.15
N GLY A 63 -8.94 1.83 -13.74
CA GLY A 63 -9.20 1.67 -15.17
C GLY A 63 -7.95 1.56 -16.04
N SER A 64 -6.75 1.48 -15.46
CA SER A 64 -5.55 1.12 -16.21
C SER A 64 -5.46 -0.40 -16.43
N ASP A 65 -4.67 -0.83 -17.40
CA ASP A 65 -4.40 -2.25 -17.70
C ASP A 65 -5.68 -3.10 -17.89
N ASP A 66 -6.69 -2.52 -18.56
CA ASP A 66 -8.01 -3.12 -18.79
C ASP A 66 -8.83 -3.38 -17.49
N SER A 67 -8.44 -2.80 -16.36
CA SER A 67 -9.16 -2.91 -15.10
C SER A 67 -10.42 -2.03 -15.06
N VAL A 68 -11.27 -2.25 -14.06
CA VAL A 68 -12.48 -1.43 -13.86
C VAL A 68 -12.14 -0.20 -13.03
N ASP A 69 -12.47 1.01 -13.49
CA ASP A 69 -12.37 2.23 -12.68
C ASP A 69 -13.52 2.25 -11.65
N VAL A 70 -13.20 1.81 -10.42
CA VAL A 70 -14.18 1.74 -9.32
C VAL A 70 -14.61 3.12 -8.84
N VAL A 71 -13.73 4.14 -8.94
CA VAL A 71 -14.08 5.52 -8.61
C VAL A 71 -15.08 6.07 -9.61
N ALA A 72 -14.83 5.89 -10.91
CA ALA A 72 -15.78 6.30 -11.95
C ALA A 72 -17.11 5.54 -11.85
N ALA A 73 -17.10 4.25 -11.47
CA ALA A 73 -18.31 3.48 -11.22
C ALA A 73 -19.13 4.05 -10.06
N PHE A 74 -18.47 4.41 -8.94
CA PHE A 74 -19.11 5.09 -7.80
C PHE A 74 -19.74 6.43 -8.22
N GLU A 75 -18.99 7.28 -8.93
CA GLU A 75 -19.50 8.57 -9.43
C GLU A 75 -20.73 8.40 -10.34
N LYS A 76 -20.67 7.42 -11.25
CA LYS A 76 -21.78 7.11 -12.17
C LYS A 76 -23.03 6.66 -11.41
N LEU A 77 -22.87 5.82 -10.42
CA LEU A 77 -23.98 5.27 -9.62
C LEU A 77 -24.64 6.36 -8.77
N THR A 78 -23.83 7.13 -8.03
CA THR A 78 -24.31 8.02 -6.97
C THR A 78 -24.48 9.47 -7.38
N GLY A 79 -23.74 9.92 -8.40
CA GLY A 79 -23.63 11.34 -8.78
C GLY A 79 -22.76 12.17 -7.86
N ILE A 80 -22.11 11.55 -6.86
CA ILE A 80 -21.07 12.18 -6.01
C ILE A 80 -19.79 12.24 -6.83
N LYS A 81 -19.03 13.34 -6.73
CA LYS A 81 -17.70 13.47 -7.33
C LYS A 81 -16.63 13.02 -6.34
N VAL A 82 -15.55 12.45 -6.83
CA VAL A 82 -14.43 12.01 -6.00
C VAL A 82 -13.13 12.68 -6.46
N ASN A 83 -12.51 13.44 -5.56
CA ASN A 83 -11.14 13.89 -5.70
C ASN A 83 -10.25 12.85 -5.01
N TYR A 84 -9.65 11.97 -5.80
CA TYR A 84 -8.74 10.94 -5.31
C TYR A 84 -7.31 11.47 -5.30
N THR A 85 -6.63 11.33 -4.18
CA THR A 85 -5.22 11.73 -4.00
C THR A 85 -4.49 10.67 -3.18
N THR A 86 -3.17 10.64 -3.30
CA THR A 86 -2.34 9.60 -2.66
C THR A 86 -1.36 10.18 -1.65
N PHE A 87 -0.95 9.33 -0.69
CA PHE A 87 0.11 9.60 0.28
C PHE A 87 1.16 8.48 0.24
N ASP A 88 2.38 8.81 0.68
CA ASP A 88 3.53 7.92 0.59
C ASP A 88 3.79 7.14 1.88
N SER A 89 3.24 7.59 3.02
CA SER A 89 3.41 6.93 4.33
C SER A 89 2.32 7.33 5.32
N ASN A 90 2.04 6.47 6.30
CA ASN A 90 1.12 6.77 7.41
C ASN A 90 1.53 8.05 8.15
N GLU A 91 2.82 8.30 8.32
CA GLU A 91 3.35 9.49 8.96
C GLU A 91 3.05 10.76 8.16
N SER A 92 3.15 10.70 6.82
CA SER A 92 2.81 11.84 5.94
C SER A 92 1.30 12.11 5.94
N LEU A 93 0.46 11.07 5.91
CA LEU A 93 -0.99 11.15 6.08
C LEU A 93 -1.34 11.83 7.41
N TYR A 94 -0.81 11.30 8.52
CA TYR A 94 -1.06 11.82 9.86
C TYR A 94 -0.63 13.29 10.00
N ALA A 95 0.58 13.64 9.58
CA ALA A 95 1.08 15.01 9.64
C ALA A 95 0.20 15.98 8.84
N LYS A 96 -0.28 15.57 7.68
CA LYS A 96 -1.14 16.38 6.82
C LYS A 96 -2.50 16.63 7.45
N LEU A 97 -3.14 15.60 8.02
CA LEU A 97 -4.40 15.73 8.74
C LEU A 97 -4.24 16.60 9.99
N LYS A 98 -3.22 16.35 10.80
CA LYS A 98 -2.94 17.07 12.04
C LYS A 98 -2.66 18.56 11.81
N SER A 99 -2.07 18.92 10.67
CA SER A 99 -1.82 20.31 10.29
C SER A 99 -3.07 21.09 9.92
N GLY A 100 -4.20 20.41 9.63
CA GLY A 100 -5.42 21.02 9.10
C GLY A 100 -5.25 21.67 7.72
N ALA A 101 -4.19 21.31 6.98
CA ALA A 101 -3.88 21.90 5.67
C ALA A 101 -4.82 21.44 4.55
N ALA A 102 -5.52 20.32 4.75
CA ALA A 102 -6.48 19.77 3.80
C ALA A 102 -7.60 19.02 4.55
N ASN A 103 -8.80 19.08 3.99
CA ASN A 103 -9.93 18.29 4.48
C ASN A 103 -10.09 17.07 3.60
N TYR A 104 -10.10 15.91 4.20
CA TYR A 104 -10.40 14.63 3.57
C TYR A 104 -11.69 14.06 4.16
N ASP A 105 -12.38 13.26 3.37
CA ASP A 105 -13.65 12.64 3.75
C ASP A 105 -13.49 11.14 3.98
N VAL A 106 -12.60 10.48 3.21
CA VAL A 106 -12.21 9.08 3.42
C VAL A 106 -10.70 8.98 3.37
N ILE A 107 -10.14 8.24 4.33
CA ILE A 107 -8.72 7.90 4.41
C ILE A 107 -8.56 6.39 4.61
N ILE A 108 -7.44 5.82 4.18
CA ILE A 108 -7.16 4.39 4.31
C ILE A 108 -5.79 4.18 4.98
N PRO A 109 -5.67 4.42 6.29
CA PRO A 109 -4.46 4.16 7.06
C PRO A 109 -4.33 2.69 7.48
N SER A 110 -3.10 2.29 7.83
CA SER A 110 -2.84 1.01 8.48
C SER A 110 -3.26 1.01 9.95
N ASP A 111 -3.48 -0.17 10.49
CA ASP A 111 -3.99 -0.47 11.83
C ASP A 111 -3.33 0.34 12.97
N TYR A 112 -1.99 0.35 13.06
CA TYR A 112 -1.28 1.11 14.09
C TYR A 112 -1.54 2.63 14.02
N MET A 113 -1.71 3.15 12.81
CA MET A 113 -2.01 4.56 12.60
C MET A 113 -3.49 4.86 12.92
N VAL A 114 -4.39 3.93 12.60
CA VAL A 114 -5.79 3.98 13.05
C VAL A 114 -5.85 4.10 14.56
N ALA A 115 -5.18 3.19 15.30
CA ALA A 115 -5.16 3.21 16.76
C ALA A 115 -4.66 4.55 17.31
N LYS A 116 -3.60 5.13 16.74
CA LYS A 116 -3.09 6.45 17.09
C LYS A 116 -4.13 7.55 16.83
N MET A 117 -4.74 7.56 15.64
CA MET A 117 -5.73 8.57 15.28
C MET A 117 -7.00 8.50 16.15
N ILE A 118 -7.44 7.30 16.53
CA ILE A 118 -8.55 7.11 17.48
C ILE A 118 -8.18 7.72 18.84
N SER A 119 -6.99 7.40 19.37
CA SER A 119 -6.54 7.91 20.67
C SER A 119 -6.45 9.43 20.73
N GLU A 120 -6.18 10.08 19.61
CA GLU A 120 -6.11 11.55 19.48
C GLU A 120 -7.44 12.20 19.08
N GLY A 121 -8.52 11.41 18.89
CA GLY A 121 -9.84 11.93 18.50
C GLY A 121 -9.87 12.51 17.09
N MET A 122 -9.04 11.99 16.18
CA MET A 122 -8.91 12.46 14.79
C MET A 122 -9.89 11.78 13.83
N LEU A 123 -10.56 10.71 14.25
CA LEU A 123 -11.53 9.96 13.45
C LEU A 123 -12.96 10.18 13.97
N MET A 124 -13.92 10.05 13.08
CA MET A 124 -15.35 10.13 13.34
C MET A 124 -15.91 8.72 13.54
N PRO A 125 -16.77 8.47 14.54
CA PRO A 125 -17.50 7.20 14.62
C PRO A 125 -18.40 6.98 13.40
N LEU A 126 -18.48 5.74 12.92
CA LEU A 126 -19.27 5.36 11.75
C LEU A 126 -20.72 5.01 12.12
N ASP A 127 -21.69 5.43 11.31
CA ASP A 127 -23.06 4.92 11.36
C ASP A 127 -23.21 3.72 10.39
N TYR A 128 -23.13 2.51 10.93
CA TYR A 128 -23.24 1.27 10.15
C TYR A 128 -24.61 1.08 9.50
N SER A 129 -25.64 1.87 9.84
CA SER A 129 -26.89 1.86 9.10
C SER A 129 -26.73 2.40 7.66
N ASN A 130 -25.68 3.21 7.44
CA ASN A 130 -25.28 3.69 6.13
C ASN A 130 -24.27 2.77 5.41
N ILE A 131 -23.75 1.74 6.10
CA ILE A 131 -22.74 0.80 5.61
C ILE A 131 -23.26 -0.66 5.72
N PRO A 132 -24.41 -1.01 5.16
CA PRO A 132 -24.96 -2.37 5.30
C PRO A 132 -24.04 -3.47 4.74
N ASN A 133 -23.18 -3.17 3.77
CA ASN A 133 -22.21 -4.11 3.24
C ASN A 133 -21.06 -4.45 4.22
N PHE A 134 -20.96 -3.78 5.38
CA PHE A 134 -20.05 -4.20 6.45
C PHE A 134 -20.29 -5.66 6.88
N GLN A 135 -21.50 -6.18 6.70
CA GLN A 135 -21.80 -7.60 6.94
C GLN A 135 -20.95 -8.55 6.08
N ASN A 136 -20.35 -8.09 4.99
CA ASN A 136 -19.49 -8.87 4.11
C ASN A 136 -18.05 -9.02 4.65
N ILE A 137 -17.64 -8.17 5.59
CA ILE A 137 -16.35 -8.32 6.28
C ILE A 137 -16.42 -9.55 7.17
N ASP A 138 -15.43 -10.43 7.09
CA ASP A 138 -15.37 -11.64 7.89
C ASP A 138 -15.22 -11.35 9.37
N GLU A 139 -15.80 -12.19 10.23
CA GLU A 139 -15.84 -11.96 11.67
C GLU A 139 -14.43 -11.87 12.30
N GLU A 140 -13.47 -12.59 11.74
CA GLU A 140 -12.08 -12.61 12.22
C GLU A 140 -11.35 -11.27 12.01
N TYR A 141 -11.76 -10.47 11.04
CA TYR A 141 -11.17 -9.15 10.77
C TYR A 141 -11.96 -8.00 11.38
N ARG A 142 -13.05 -8.31 12.09
CA ARG A 142 -13.79 -7.31 12.88
C ARG A 142 -13.21 -7.21 14.29
N ASN A 143 -13.38 -6.05 14.89
CA ASN A 143 -12.97 -5.78 16.27
C ASN A 143 -11.47 -6.03 16.51
N GLY A 144 -10.63 -5.65 15.54
CA GLY A 144 -9.18 -5.71 15.71
C GLY A 144 -8.69 -4.83 16.86
N ASP A 145 -7.56 -5.14 17.45
CA ASP A 145 -7.01 -4.44 18.61
C ASP A 145 -6.84 -2.92 18.38
N TYR A 146 -6.75 -2.49 17.13
CA TYR A 146 -6.66 -1.09 16.73
C TYR A 146 -8.00 -0.33 16.80
N ASP A 147 -9.14 -1.02 16.70
CA ASP A 147 -10.51 -0.51 16.85
C ASP A 147 -11.42 -1.60 17.42
N PRO A 148 -11.33 -1.92 18.73
CA PRO A 148 -11.94 -3.11 19.34
C PRO A 148 -13.46 -3.19 19.27
N GLU A 149 -14.12 -2.06 19.03
CA GLU A 149 -15.59 -1.98 18.89
C GLU A 149 -16.02 -1.76 17.45
N ASN A 150 -15.09 -1.72 16.49
CA ASN A 150 -15.33 -1.27 15.11
C ASN A 150 -16.10 0.05 15.05
N ALA A 151 -15.78 0.96 15.96
CA ALA A 151 -16.53 2.22 16.05
C ALA A 151 -16.13 3.22 14.97
N TYR A 152 -14.92 3.09 14.37
CA TYR A 152 -14.31 4.11 13.51
C TYR A 152 -13.91 3.60 12.14
N THR A 153 -13.81 2.28 11.92
CA THR A 153 -13.15 1.74 10.74
C THR A 153 -13.89 0.57 10.10
N VAL A 154 -13.70 0.44 8.79
CA VAL A 154 -14.06 -0.76 8.03
C VAL A 154 -12.78 -1.32 7.38
N PRO A 155 -12.38 -2.58 7.65
CA PRO A 155 -11.25 -3.22 6.98
C PRO A 155 -11.36 -3.13 5.46
N TYR A 156 -10.25 -2.76 4.81
CA TYR A 156 -10.16 -2.59 3.36
C TYR A 156 -9.40 -3.73 2.70
N THR A 157 -8.17 -3.95 3.15
CA THR A 157 -7.28 -5.01 2.68
C THR A 157 -6.44 -5.54 3.83
N LEU A 158 -5.88 -6.72 3.59
CA LEU A 158 -4.87 -7.32 4.44
C LEU A 158 -3.58 -7.46 3.62
N CYS A 159 -2.44 -7.24 4.25
CA CYS A 159 -1.15 -7.48 3.61
C CYS A 159 -0.14 -8.06 4.58
N THR A 160 0.75 -8.87 4.03
CA THR A 160 1.93 -9.39 4.73
C THR A 160 3.18 -8.77 4.14
N THR A 161 4.29 -8.80 4.90
CA THR A 161 5.59 -8.35 4.43
C THR A 161 6.48 -9.55 4.09
N GLY A 162 7.40 -9.36 3.15
CA GLY A 162 8.35 -10.41 2.79
C GLY A 162 9.51 -9.88 1.96
N ILE A 163 10.29 -10.79 1.42
CA ILE A 163 11.43 -10.45 0.55
C ILE A 163 11.07 -10.76 -0.89
N ILE A 164 11.04 -9.71 -1.73
CA ILE A 164 11.05 -9.84 -3.19
C ILE A 164 12.50 -9.83 -3.66
N TYR A 165 12.87 -10.74 -4.57
CA TYR A 165 14.23 -10.85 -5.04
C TYR A 165 14.30 -11.16 -6.54
N ASN A 166 15.40 -10.75 -7.18
CA ASN A 166 15.64 -11.03 -8.59
C ASN A 166 16.44 -12.33 -8.75
N THR A 167 15.83 -13.36 -9.33
CA THR A 167 16.41 -14.71 -9.52
C THR A 167 17.63 -14.75 -10.44
N LYS A 168 17.92 -13.65 -11.19
CA LYS A 168 19.12 -13.52 -12.02
C LYS A 168 20.27 -12.83 -11.29
N MET A 169 19.99 -12.19 -10.15
CA MET A 169 20.98 -11.47 -9.35
C MET A 169 21.31 -12.19 -8.03
N VAL A 170 20.50 -13.18 -7.67
CA VAL A 170 20.59 -13.94 -6.42
C VAL A 170 20.82 -15.42 -6.77
N ASP A 171 21.94 -15.99 -6.32
CA ASP A 171 22.30 -17.39 -6.59
C ASP A 171 21.41 -18.40 -5.84
N GLU A 172 21.04 -18.07 -4.59
CA GLU A 172 20.19 -18.85 -3.73
C GLU A 172 19.10 -17.94 -3.11
N ALA A 173 17.84 -18.40 -3.11
CA ALA A 173 16.73 -17.65 -2.55
C ALA A 173 17.00 -17.28 -1.08
N PRO A 174 16.72 -16.03 -0.65
CA PRO A 174 16.74 -15.66 0.77
C PRO A 174 15.78 -16.54 1.56
N THR A 175 16.08 -16.83 2.82
CA THR A 175 15.22 -17.62 3.72
C THR A 175 14.97 -16.95 5.05
N SER A 176 15.72 -15.90 5.36
CA SER A 176 15.74 -15.22 6.65
C SER A 176 15.79 -13.71 6.45
N TRP A 177 15.20 -12.96 7.37
CA TRP A 177 15.39 -11.52 7.41
C TRP A 177 16.87 -11.13 7.60
N ALA A 178 17.68 -12.01 8.23
CA ALA A 178 19.10 -11.79 8.41
C ALA A 178 19.88 -11.75 7.08
N ASP A 179 19.36 -12.33 6.00
CA ASP A 179 19.97 -12.25 4.67
C ASP A 179 20.11 -10.82 4.15
N LEU A 180 19.26 -9.89 4.64
CA LEU A 180 19.34 -8.47 4.31
C LEU A 180 20.52 -7.75 4.98
N TRP A 181 21.29 -8.43 5.85
CA TRP A 181 22.54 -7.95 6.44
C TRP A 181 23.78 -8.63 5.85
N ASP A 182 23.61 -9.47 4.80
CA ASP A 182 24.73 -10.12 4.13
C ASP A 182 25.43 -9.15 3.17
N GLU A 183 26.75 -9.01 3.34
CA GLU A 183 27.61 -8.15 2.50
C GLU A 183 27.53 -8.53 1.00
N LYS A 184 27.11 -9.77 0.66
CA LYS A 184 26.92 -10.18 -0.75
C LYS A 184 25.90 -9.33 -1.49
N TYR A 185 24.94 -8.72 -0.78
CA TYR A 185 23.91 -7.84 -1.32
C TYR A 185 24.22 -6.35 -1.17
N ALA A 186 25.42 -5.98 -0.69
CA ALA A 186 25.77 -4.57 -0.44
C ALA A 186 25.51 -3.67 -1.66
N GLY A 187 24.76 -2.61 -1.47
CA GLY A 187 24.35 -1.67 -2.51
C GLY A 187 23.24 -2.19 -3.44
N ASN A 188 22.63 -3.35 -3.12
CA ASN A 188 21.55 -3.96 -3.91
C ASN A 188 20.35 -4.35 -3.04
N ILE A 189 20.21 -3.75 -1.86
CA ILE A 189 19.09 -3.97 -0.92
C ILE A 189 18.17 -2.76 -0.95
N LEU A 190 16.86 -2.99 -1.13
CA LEU A 190 15.82 -1.99 -0.93
C LEU A 190 15.12 -2.24 0.40
N MET A 191 14.97 -1.20 1.21
CA MET A 191 14.31 -1.25 2.52
C MET A 191 13.14 -0.29 2.57
N PHE A 192 12.17 -0.56 3.44
CA PHE A 192 11.06 0.34 3.70
C PHE A 192 11.50 1.74 4.09
N ASN A 193 10.84 2.74 3.54
CA ASN A 193 10.91 4.13 4.01
C ASN A 193 9.84 4.46 5.06
N ASN A 194 9.15 3.46 5.58
CA ASN A 194 8.17 3.52 6.67
C ASN A 194 8.85 3.04 7.96
N SER A 195 8.72 3.81 9.06
CA SER A 195 9.44 3.56 10.31
C SER A 195 9.02 2.27 11.00
N ARG A 196 7.71 1.99 11.04
CA ARG A 196 7.15 0.80 11.72
C ARG A 196 7.55 -0.49 11.00
N ASP A 197 7.41 -0.50 9.66
CA ASP A 197 7.75 -1.67 8.87
C ASP A 197 9.26 -1.93 8.88
N ALA A 198 10.09 -0.88 8.71
CA ALA A 198 11.53 -1.02 8.80
C ALA A 198 11.98 -1.52 10.19
N TYR A 199 11.35 -1.02 11.27
CA TYR A 199 11.59 -1.50 12.63
C TYR A 199 11.25 -3.00 12.74
N ALA A 200 10.10 -3.43 12.21
CA ALA A 200 9.66 -4.82 12.28
C ALA A 200 10.67 -5.79 11.65
N ILE A 201 11.27 -5.41 10.52
CA ILE A 201 12.31 -6.24 9.87
C ILE A 201 13.55 -6.37 10.76
N GLY A 202 13.99 -5.29 11.39
CA GLY A 202 15.09 -5.32 12.36
C GLY A 202 14.75 -6.14 13.61
N ALA A 203 13.49 -6.07 14.07
CA ALA A 203 12.99 -6.82 15.20
C ALA A 203 12.97 -8.33 14.93
N PHE A 204 12.41 -8.78 13.81
CA PHE A 204 12.47 -10.18 13.40
C PHE A 204 13.91 -10.69 13.32
N LYS A 205 14.80 -9.96 12.66
CA LYS A 205 16.22 -10.31 12.56
C LYS A 205 16.89 -10.51 13.92
N SER A 206 16.54 -9.69 14.91
CA SER A 206 17.11 -9.75 16.26
C SER A 206 16.35 -10.68 17.22
N GLY A 207 15.22 -11.25 16.79
CA GLY A 207 14.33 -12.04 17.65
C GLY A 207 13.59 -11.19 18.69
N SER A 208 13.38 -9.90 18.40
CA SER A 208 12.63 -8.96 19.22
C SER A 208 11.19 -8.87 18.74
N SER A 209 10.29 -8.30 19.56
CA SER A 209 8.90 -8.06 19.15
C SER A 209 8.82 -6.90 18.15
N VAL A 210 7.93 -7.00 17.17
CA VAL A 210 7.56 -5.90 16.25
C VAL A 210 6.84 -4.77 16.99
N ASN A 211 6.41 -5.00 18.23
CA ASN A 211 5.74 -4.06 19.10
C ASN A 211 6.61 -3.71 20.31
N PRO A 212 7.54 -2.75 20.19
CA PRO A 212 8.40 -2.34 21.30
C PRO A 212 7.58 -1.84 22.49
N GLN A 213 7.97 -2.21 23.70
CA GLN A 213 7.29 -1.80 24.92
C GLN A 213 8.03 -0.64 25.63
N THR A 214 9.31 -0.49 25.34
CA THR A 214 10.20 0.51 25.96
C THR A 214 11.04 1.24 24.92
N THR A 215 11.61 2.36 25.29
CA THR A 215 12.57 3.10 24.45
C THR A 215 13.84 2.31 24.21
N GLU A 216 14.25 1.48 25.18
CA GLU A 216 15.41 0.59 25.08
C GLU A 216 15.19 -0.50 24.01
N ASP A 217 13.95 -1.01 23.84
CA ASP A 217 13.62 -1.94 22.75
C ASP A 217 13.79 -1.25 21.39
N VAL A 218 13.35 0.00 21.27
CA VAL A 218 13.53 0.80 20.05
C VAL A 218 15.01 1.00 19.74
N ASP A 219 15.82 1.41 20.74
CA ASP A 219 17.25 1.64 20.56
C ASP A 219 17.96 0.38 20.05
N ALA A 220 17.66 -0.78 20.64
CA ALA A 220 18.31 -2.04 20.28
C ALA A 220 18.07 -2.42 18.81
N VAL A 221 16.82 -2.28 18.33
CA VAL A 221 16.46 -2.62 16.94
C VAL A 221 16.99 -1.57 15.96
N VAL A 222 16.93 -0.28 16.31
CA VAL A 222 17.47 0.78 15.46
C VAL A 222 18.99 0.67 15.30
N ASP A 223 19.71 0.17 16.31
CA ASP A 223 21.15 -0.07 16.19
C ASP A 223 21.44 -1.21 15.18
N GLU A 224 20.58 -2.24 15.07
CA GLU A 224 20.66 -3.23 14.00
C GLU A 224 20.41 -2.61 12.62
N LEU A 225 19.43 -1.72 12.49
CA LEU A 225 19.15 -1.02 11.23
C LEU A 225 20.29 -0.07 10.84
N LYS A 226 20.97 0.56 11.81
CA LYS A 226 22.19 1.36 11.56
C LYS A 226 23.32 0.48 11.02
N ALA A 227 23.49 -0.74 11.55
CA ALA A 227 24.48 -1.69 11.06
C ALA A 227 24.18 -2.18 9.63
N GLN A 228 22.90 -2.29 9.26
CA GLN A 228 22.47 -2.64 7.90
C GLN A 228 22.70 -1.49 6.90
N LYS A 229 22.54 -0.25 7.33
CA LYS A 229 22.46 0.92 6.45
C LYS A 229 23.57 1.01 5.39
N PRO A 230 24.85 0.70 5.66
CA PRO A 230 25.89 0.71 4.64
C PRO A 230 25.64 -0.26 3.48
N LEU A 231 24.81 -1.29 3.66
CA LEU A 231 24.47 -2.29 2.67
C LEU A 231 23.26 -1.88 1.82
N VAL A 232 22.42 -0.98 2.34
CA VAL A 232 21.15 -0.56 1.71
C VAL A 232 21.43 0.36 0.52
N GLN A 233 20.85 0.04 -0.64
CA GLN A 233 20.86 0.91 -1.82
C GLN A 233 19.99 2.14 -1.61
N ALA A 234 18.74 1.91 -1.17
CA ALA A 234 17.76 2.95 -0.95
C ALA A 234 16.69 2.51 0.07
N TYR A 235 16.12 3.51 0.76
CA TYR A 235 14.87 3.38 1.48
C TYR A 235 13.75 3.86 0.55
N VAL A 236 12.79 3.00 0.25
CA VAL A 236 11.78 3.19 -0.79
C VAL A 236 10.37 2.95 -0.26
N MET A 237 9.41 3.53 -0.93
CA MET A 237 8.01 3.12 -0.98
C MET A 237 7.71 2.76 -2.45
N ASP A 238 6.79 3.40 -3.14
CA ASP A 238 6.39 3.05 -4.51
C ASP A 238 7.56 3.05 -5.53
N GLU A 239 8.68 3.71 -5.23
CA GLU A 239 9.88 3.63 -6.09
C GLU A 239 10.46 2.21 -6.23
N ILE A 240 10.02 1.27 -5.38
CA ILE A 240 10.43 -0.13 -5.47
C ILE A 240 9.97 -0.76 -6.78
N PHE A 241 8.81 -0.38 -7.31
CA PHE A 241 8.28 -0.90 -8.57
C PHE A 241 9.28 -0.70 -9.71
N ASP A 242 9.66 0.56 -9.96
CA ASP A 242 10.64 0.88 -11.01
C ASP A 242 11.95 0.14 -10.82
N LYS A 243 12.44 0.04 -9.57
CA LYS A 243 13.74 -0.56 -9.25
C LYS A 243 13.75 -2.07 -9.39
N MET A 244 12.73 -2.77 -8.88
CA MET A 244 12.67 -4.23 -8.96
C MET A 244 12.30 -4.68 -10.37
N ILE A 245 11.28 -4.09 -10.99
CA ILE A 245 10.89 -4.38 -12.37
C ILE A 245 12.06 -4.08 -13.34
N GLY A 246 12.78 -2.97 -13.11
CA GLY A 246 13.97 -2.58 -13.86
C GLY A 246 15.22 -3.41 -13.56
N SER A 247 15.17 -4.35 -12.61
CA SER A 247 16.34 -5.15 -12.18
C SER A 247 17.50 -4.30 -11.66
N GLU A 248 17.21 -3.19 -10.95
CA GLU A 248 18.20 -2.29 -10.37
C GLU A 248 18.68 -2.72 -8.98
N ALA A 249 17.98 -3.67 -8.33
CA ALA A 249 18.33 -4.22 -7.02
C ALA A 249 18.19 -5.74 -7.01
N ALA A 250 18.96 -6.40 -6.14
CA ALA A 250 18.93 -7.85 -6.01
C ALA A 250 17.82 -8.34 -5.09
N VAL A 251 17.58 -7.63 -4.00
CA VAL A 251 16.58 -7.96 -2.98
C VAL A 251 15.89 -6.70 -2.49
N GLY A 252 14.61 -6.82 -2.16
CA GLY A 252 13.81 -5.76 -1.57
C GLY A 252 12.88 -6.32 -0.52
N VAL A 253 12.52 -5.48 0.45
CA VAL A 253 11.47 -5.77 1.42
C VAL A 253 10.24 -5.01 1.02
N TYR A 254 9.11 -5.70 0.87
CA TYR A 254 7.89 -4.99 0.52
C TYR A 254 6.62 -5.78 0.91
N TYR A 255 5.47 -5.28 0.47
CA TYR A 255 4.16 -5.85 0.75
C TYR A 255 3.79 -6.92 -0.27
N SER A 256 3.04 -7.92 0.16
CA SER A 256 2.68 -9.10 -0.65
C SER A 256 1.89 -8.76 -1.91
N GLY A 257 0.92 -7.84 -1.84
CA GLY A 257 0.12 -7.45 -2.99
C GLY A 257 0.96 -6.80 -4.10
N ASP A 258 1.79 -5.82 -3.72
CA ASP A 258 2.69 -5.14 -4.67
C ASP A 258 3.72 -6.10 -5.26
N ALA A 259 4.15 -7.11 -4.48
CA ALA A 259 5.06 -8.14 -4.99
C ALA A 259 4.42 -8.96 -6.10
N ILE A 260 3.13 -9.28 -6.01
CA ILE A 260 2.39 -9.98 -7.08
C ILE A 260 2.43 -9.14 -8.36
N THR A 261 2.07 -7.87 -8.28
CA THR A 261 2.09 -6.94 -9.43
C THR A 261 3.49 -6.83 -10.05
N MET A 262 4.54 -6.67 -9.20
CA MET A 262 5.92 -6.61 -9.70
C MET A 262 6.39 -7.90 -10.36
N ILE A 263 5.95 -9.07 -9.87
CA ILE A 263 6.30 -10.38 -10.44
C ILE A 263 5.59 -10.59 -11.79
N ASP A 264 4.35 -10.11 -11.93
CA ASP A 264 3.62 -10.16 -13.19
C ASP A 264 4.31 -9.32 -14.26
N ASP A 265 4.84 -8.16 -13.91
CA ASP A 265 5.58 -7.27 -14.82
C ASP A 265 7.00 -7.76 -15.12
N ASN A 266 7.65 -8.45 -14.18
CA ASN A 266 8.98 -9.01 -14.35
C ASN A 266 9.08 -10.44 -13.81
N PRO A 267 8.99 -11.48 -14.68
CA PRO A 267 9.03 -12.89 -14.27
C PRO A 267 10.39 -13.36 -13.74
N ASP A 268 11.42 -12.51 -13.76
CA ASP A 268 12.69 -12.79 -13.08
C ASP A 268 12.64 -12.48 -11.58
N LEU A 269 11.54 -11.89 -11.10
CA LEU A 269 11.31 -11.65 -9.68
C LEU A 269 10.65 -12.87 -9.03
N ALA A 270 10.91 -13.05 -7.74
CA ALA A 270 10.29 -14.06 -6.91
C ALA A 270 10.12 -13.54 -5.48
N TRP A 271 9.31 -14.25 -4.70
CA TRP A 271 8.95 -13.87 -3.34
C TRP A 271 9.27 -14.98 -2.35
N VAL A 272 9.64 -14.60 -1.14
CA VAL A 272 9.73 -15.53 0.01
C VAL A 272 9.21 -14.88 1.28
N PHE A 273 8.60 -15.70 2.13
CA PHE A 273 8.37 -15.40 3.53
C PHE A 273 9.56 -15.90 4.34
N PRO A 274 10.26 -15.03 5.10
CA PRO A 274 11.35 -15.43 5.96
C PRO A 274 10.93 -16.37 7.10
N GLU A 275 11.84 -17.24 7.53
CA GLU A 275 11.56 -18.29 8.51
C GLU A 275 11.17 -17.74 9.90
N GLU A 276 11.60 -16.53 10.24
CA GLU A 276 11.30 -15.90 11.54
C GLU A 276 9.83 -15.47 11.66
N GLY A 277 9.17 -15.18 10.55
CA GLY A 277 7.79 -14.71 10.52
C GLY A 277 7.62 -13.46 9.67
N THR A 278 6.43 -12.90 9.68
CA THR A 278 6.04 -11.72 8.90
C THR A 278 5.10 -10.81 9.70
N VAL A 279 4.94 -9.58 9.26
CA VAL A 279 3.88 -8.69 9.74
C VAL A 279 2.62 -8.94 8.92
N LEU A 280 1.48 -9.09 9.59
CA LEU A 280 0.15 -8.93 9.00
C LEU A 280 -0.37 -7.55 9.36
N SER A 281 -0.64 -6.71 8.36
CA SER A 281 -1.26 -5.40 8.52
C SER A 281 -2.68 -5.40 7.99
N VAL A 282 -3.55 -4.64 8.65
CA VAL A 282 -4.92 -4.38 8.21
C VAL A 282 -5.05 -2.91 7.87
N ASP A 283 -5.20 -2.62 6.58
CA ASP A 283 -5.54 -1.27 6.16
C ASP A 283 -7.05 -1.07 6.22
N SER A 284 -7.48 0.06 6.75
CA SER A 284 -8.89 0.29 7.04
C SER A 284 -9.37 1.64 6.53
N MET A 285 -10.58 1.63 5.96
CA MET A 285 -11.28 2.86 5.58
C MET A 285 -11.81 3.56 6.84
N ALA A 286 -11.53 4.85 6.97
CA ALA A 286 -11.94 5.68 8.08
C ALA A 286 -12.35 7.08 7.62
N ILE A 287 -13.11 7.79 8.43
CA ILE A 287 -13.56 9.16 8.17
C ILE A 287 -12.87 10.09 9.18
N PRO A 288 -12.08 11.09 8.70
CA PRO A 288 -11.51 12.10 9.60
C PRO A 288 -12.60 12.90 10.33
N ALA A 289 -12.36 13.24 11.60
CA ALA A 289 -13.28 14.05 12.42
C ALA A 289 -13.57 15.45 11.85
N THR A 290 -12.80 15.88 10.85
CA THR A 290 -12.97 17.16 10.13
C THR A 290 -13.81 17.06 8.88
N SER A 291 -14.28 15.86 8.50
CA SER A 291 -15.14 15.69 7.32
C SER A 291 -16.47 16.41 7.50
N GLU A 292 -16.96 17.05 6.43
CA GLU A 292 -18.28 17.67 6.36
C GLU A 292 -19.28 16.83 5.55
N HIS A 293 -18.84 15.63 5.07
CA HIS A 293 -19.62 14.77 4.17
C HIS A 293 -19.77 13.33 4.71
N GLU A 294 -19.99 13.17 6.00
CA GLU A 294 -20.08 11.89 6.72
C GLU A 294 -20.90 10.82 5.97
N GLU A 295 -22.20 11.08 5.72
CA GLU A 295 -23.07 10.09 5.05
C GLU A 295 -22.64 9.75 3.61
N ALA A 296 -22.00 10.68 2.91
CA ALA A 296 -21.49 10.43 1.55
C ALA A 296 -20.18 9.62 1.60
N ALA A 297 -19.35 9.85 2.61
CA ALA A 297 -18.15 9.06 2.87
C ALA A 297 -18.51 7.62 3.27
N GLU A 298 -19.51 7.44 4.15
CA GLU A 298 -20.05 6.13 4.51
C GLU A 298 -20.64 5.40 3.30
N MET A 299 -21.30 6.12 2.36
CA MET A 299 -21.77 5.55 1.09
C MET A 299 -20.60 5.04 0.22
N PHE A 300 -19.46 5.76 0.19
CA PHE A 300 -18.25 5.30 -0.50
C PHE A 300 -17.68 4.04 0.16
N ILE A 301 -17.57 4.03 1.48
CA ILE A 301 -17.12 2.85 2.23
C ILE A 301 -18.07 1.66 1.98
N ASN A 302 -19.39 1.88 2.01
CA ASN A 302 -20.38 0.86 1.70
C ASN A 302 -20.22 0.30 0.27
N PHE A 303 -19.91 1.16 -0.69
CA PHE A 303 -19.66 0.77 -2.08
C PHE A 303 -18.43 -0.11 -2.21
N MET A 304 -17.31 0.25 -1.55
CA MET A 304 -16.08 -0.55 -1.57
C MET A 304 -16.26 -1.95 -0.95
N CYS A 305 -17.23 -2.11 -0.05
CA CYS A 305 -17.59 -3.41 0.54
C CYS A 305 -18.62 -4.22 -0.29
N ALA A 306 -19.05 -3.74 -1.46
CA ALA A 306 -19.90 -4.52 -2.35
C ALA A 306 -19.08 -5.62 -3.07
N PRO A 307 -19.58 -6.87 -3.18
CA PRO A 307 -18.78 -8.00 -3.67
C PRO A 307 -18.12 -7.79 -5.03
N ASP A 308 -18.86 -7.32 -6.05
CA ASP A 308 -18.29 -7.08 -7.39
C ASP A 308 -17.27 -5.94 -7.38
N VAL A 309 -17.48 -4.91 -6.55
CA VAL A 309 -16.52 -3.80 -6.38
C VAL A 309 -15.25 -4.29 -5.70
N GLY A 310 -15.40 -5.06 -4.61
CA GLY A 310 -14.28 -5.68 -3.91
C GLY A 310 -13.47 -6.59 -4.84
N LYS A 311 -14.16 -7.43 -5.65
CA LYS A 311 -13.51 -8.28 -6.66
C LYS A 311 -12.66 -7.43 -7.62
N ALA A 312 -13.30 -6.47 -8.30
CA ALA A 312 -12.61 -5.64 -9.28
C ALA A 312 -11.40 -4.89 -8.68
N ASN A 313 -11.53 -4.45 -7.43
CA ASN A 313 -10.45 -3.76 -6.73
C ASN A 313 -9.29 -4.71 -6.35
N ILE A 314 -9.61 -5.84 -5.73
CA ILE A 314 -8.61 -6.81 -5.23
C ILE A 314 -7.85 -7.46 -6.38
N GLU A 315 -8.51 -7.80 -7.49
CA GLU A 315 -7.84 -8.37 -8.67
C GLU A 315 -6.85 -7.40 -9.32
N TYR A 316 -7.10 -6.09 -9.20
CA TYR A 316 -6.16 -5.08 -9.71
C TYR A 316 -4.98 -4.85 -8.77
N ILE A 317 -5.24 -4.71 -7.46
CA ILE A 317 -4.18 -4.38 -6.50
C ILE A 317 -3.38 -5.60 -5.98
N GLY A 318 -3.86 -6.82 -6.19
CA GLY A 318 -3.17 -8.06 -5.80
C GLY A 318 -3.19 -8.39 -4.30
N TYR A 319 -3.90 -7.61 -3.47
CA TYR A 319 -3.92 -7.76 -2.02
C TYR A 319 -4.92 -8.81 -1.53
N THR A 320 -4.80 -9.19 -0.25
CA THR A 320 -5.73 -10.10 0.41
C THR A 320 -7.00 -9.35 0.80
N THR A 321 -8.16 -9.95 0.55
CA THR A 321 -9.45 -9.36 0.90
C THR A 321 -9.91 -9.79 2.29
N PRO A 322 -10.48 -8.88 3.11
CA PRO A 322 -11.13 -9.23 4.36
C PRO A 322 -12.56 -9.78 4.17
N MET A 323 -12.97 -10.10 2.93
CA MET A 323 -14.33 -10.52 2.58
C MET A 323 -14.32 -11.88 1.88
N HIS A 324 -14.75 -12.95 2.55
CA HIS A 324 -14.82 -14.29 1.97
C HIS A 324 -15.69 -14.34 0.70
N CYS A 325 -16.79 -13.59 0.68
CA CYS A 325 -17.65 -13.50 -0.52
C CYS A 325 -16.93 -12.91 -1.73
N VAL A 326 -15.95 -12.02 -1.53
CA VAL A 326 -15.07 -11.51 -2.60
C VAL A 326 -14.05 -12.57 -2.99
N TRP A 327 -13.41 -13.22 -2.01
CA TRP A 327 -12.45 -14.31 -2.26
C TRP A 327 -13.07 -15.42 -3.12
N GLU A 328 -14.34 -15.78 -2.89
CA GLU A 328 -15.03 -16.78 -3.71
C GLU A 328 -15.14 -16.37 -5.19
N LEU A 329 -15.17 -15.07 -5.49
CA LEU A 329 -15.32 -14.50 -6.84
C LEU A 329 -13.98 -14.26 -7.56
N LEU A 330 -12.84 -14.25 -6.84
CA LEU A 330 -11.52 -13.97 -7.42
C LEU A 330 -11.13 -15.03 -8.47
N ASP A 331 -10.31 -14.61 -9.41
CA ASP A 331 -9.67 -15.50 -10.36
C ASP A 331 -8.75 -16.52 -9.63
N GLU A 332 -8.63 -17.73 -10.19
CA GLU A 332 -7.93 -18.84 -9.53
C GLU A 332 -6.45 -18.52 -9.23
N ASP A 333 -5.79 -17.73 -10.07
CA ASP A 333 -4.37 -17.38 -9.90
C ASP A 333 -4.16 -16.54 -8.64
N LEU A 334 -5.02 -15.56 -8.37
CA LEU A 334 -4.94 -14.75 -7.13
C LEU A 334 -5.50 -15.52 -5.94
N LYS A 335 -6.63 -16.21 -6.11
CA LYS A 335 -7.33 -16.97 -5.06
C LYS A 335 -6.45 -18.02 -4.39
N TYR A 336 -5.56 -18.65 -5.15
CA TYR A 336 -4.63 -19.68 -4.67
C TYR A 336 -3.17 -19.22 -4.66
N SER A 337 -2.92 -17.90 -4.76
CA SER A 337 -1.59 -17.35 -4.61
C SER A 337 -1.08 -17.54 -3.19
N GLU A 338 0.04 -18.25 -3.02
CA GLU A 338 0.69 -18.38 -1.72
C GLU A 338 1.33 -17.08 -1.23
N ILE A 339 1.41 -16.05 -2.09
CA ILE A 339 1.87 -14.70 -1.74
C ILE A 339 0.74 -13.92 -1.07
N ALA A 340 -0.47 -13.91 -1.68
CA ALA A 340 -1.63 -13.23 -1.11
C ALA A 340 -2.23 -14.01 0.08
N TYR A 341 -2.27 -15.34 -0.02
CA TYR A 341 -2.89 -16.23 0.97
C TYR A 341 -1.84 -17.26 1.43
N PRO A 342 -0.95 -16.88 2.37
CA PRO A 342 0.13 -17.74 2.82
C PRO A 342 -0.39 -19.01 3.50
N SER A 343 0.45 -20.07 3.51
CA SER A 343 0.12 -21.32 4.18
C SER A 343 -0.09 -21.15 5.69
N GLU A 344 -0.81 -22.07 6.32
CA GLU A 344 -1.06 -22.06 7.78
C GLU A 344 0.23 -21.99 8.61
N ASP A 345 1.35 -22.57 8.12
CA ASP A 345 2.64 -22.53 8.80
C ASP A 345 3.26 -21.12 8.81
N ILE A 346 3.00 -20.32 7.77
CA ILE A 346 3.43 -18.92 7.70
C ILE A 346 2.47 -18.04 8.49
N ALA A 347 1.16 -18.21 8.30
CA ALA A 347 0.12 -17.49 9.02
C ALA A 347 0.26 -17.62 10.55
N ALA A 348 0.68 -18.79 11.03
CA ALA A 348 0.95 -19.02 12.47
C ALA A 348 2.14 -18.20 13.04
N LYS A 349 2.93 -17.58 12.18
CA LYS A 349 4.08 -16.71 12.56
C LYS A 349 3.85 -15.25 12.23
N GLU A 350 2.63 -14.88 11.87
CA GLU A 350 2.27 -13.49 11.64
C GLU A 350 2.20 -12.74 12.97
N GLU A 351 2.80 -11.57 13.00
CA GLU A 351 2.63 -10.59 14.07
C GLU A 351 1.87 -9.38 13.55
N VAL A 352 0.87 -8.93 14.31
CA VAL A 352 0.11 -7.69 14.01
C VAL A 352 0.69 -6.52 14.79
N PHE A 353 0.61 -5.33 14.20
CA PHE A 353 0.98 -4.11 14.92
C PHE A 353 -0.08 -3.76 15.97
N THR A 354 0.40 -3.40 17.15
CA THR A 354 -0.42 -2.82 18.21
C THR A 354 -0.10 -1.34 18.42
N ALA A 355 -1.02 -0.62 19.07
CA ALA A 355 -0.75 0.75 19.47
C ALA A 355 0.44 0.81 20.41
N LEU A 356 1.40 1.70 20.10
CA LEU A 356 2.52 2.00 21.00
C LEU A 356 2.13 3.14 21.93
N SER A 357 2.79 3.22 23.10
CA SER A 357 2.68 4.42 23.93
C SER A 357 3.26 5.65 23.21
N ASP A 358 2.78 6.85 23.57
CA ASP A 358 3.27 8.11 22.98
C ASP A 358 4.78 8.27 23.12
N GLU A 359 5.35 7.81 24.25
CA GLU A 359 6.80 7.84 24.52
C GLU A 359 7.56 6.95 23.53
N VAL A 360 7.12 5.71 23.36
CA VAL A 360 7.77 4.74 22.45
C VAL A 360 7.61 5.15 20.98
N ASN A 361 6.43 5.64 20.59
CA ASN A 361 6.20 6.18 19.25
C ASN A 361 7.13 7.37 18.95
N SER A 362 7.21 8.32 19.89
CA SER A 362 8.07 9.49 19.72
C SER A 362 9.55 9.10 19.62
N GLU A 363 9.99 8.13 20.42
CA GLU A 363 11.37 7.62 20.35
C GLU A 363 11.64 6.94 19.00
N LEU A 364 10.71 6.11 18.50
CA LEU A 364 10.84 5.47 17.21
C LEU A 364 10.98 6.50 16.07
N ASP A 365 10.14 7.53 16.06
CA ASP A 365 10.18 8.60 15.04
C ASP A 365 11.52 9.36 15.07
N VAL A 366 12.01 9.69 16.27
CA VAL A 366 13.31 10.36 16.46
C VAL A 366 14.46 9.47 16.00
N LYS A 367 14.50 8.22 16.47
CA LYS A 367 15.57 7.26 16.14
C LYS A 367 15.58 6.88 14.68
N TRP A 368 14.41 6.74 14.06
CA TRP A 368 14.29 6.53 12.63
C TRP A 368 14.88 7.69 11.82
N SER A 369 14.55 8.93 12.20
CA SER A 369 15.12 10.13 11.56
C SER A 369 16.63 10.23 11.76
N GLU A 370 17.13 9.91 12.94
CA GLU A 370 18.56 9.83 13.24
C GLU A 370 19.25 8.75 12.40
N MET A 371 18.67 7.55 12.33
CA MET A 371 19.20 6.44 11.55
C MET A 371 19.28 6.81 10.07
N LYS A 372 18.23 7.41 9.49
CA LYS A 372 18.25 7.85 8.08
C LYS A 372 19.28 8.94 7.81
N SER A 373 19.55 9.82 8.75
CA SER A 373 20.57 10.88 8.64
C SER A 373 21.99 10.42 9.04
N TYR A 374 22.11 9.24 9.65
CA TYR A 374 23.40 8.68 10.07
C TYR A 374 24.29 8.41 8.86
N ASP A 375 25.48 8.98 8.84
CA ASP A 375 26.49 8.78 7.78
C ASP A 375 27.76 8.21 8.43
N GLU A 376 28.13 6.97 8.10
CA GLU A 376 29.39 6.36 8.55
C GLU A 376 30.61 7.06 7.93
N GLY A 377 30.72 8.37 8.09
CA GLY A 377 32.01 9.09 7.94
C GLY A 377 32.58 9.22 6.53
N GLY A 378 31.82 8.86 5.48
CA GLY A 378 32.30 8.90 4.09
C GLY A 378 32.01 10.20 3.34
N SER A 379 30.80 10.73 3.47
CA SER A 379 30.36 11.89 2.66
C SER A 379 30.91 13.23 3.17
N GLY A 380 31.10 13.37 4.48
CA GLY A 380 31.70 14.58 5.09
C GLY A 380 33.13 14.82 4.63
N TYR A 381 33.95 13.77 4.54
CA TYR A 381 35.33 13.90 4.03
C TYR A 381 35.34 14.16 2.52
N LEU A 382 34.45 13.51 1.74
CA LEU A 382 34.35 13.75 0.31
C LEU A 382 33.89 15.19 0.01
N PHE A 383 32.90 15.68 0.75
CA PHE A 383 32.45 17.06 0.67
C PHE A 383 33.52 18.07 1.03
N LEU A 384 34.28 17.82 2.11
CA LEU A 384 35.41 18.66 2.50
C LEU A 384 36.53 18.61 1.47
N MET A 385 36.82 17.45 0.86
CA MET A 385 37.81 17.33 -0.22
C MET A 385 37.36 18.07 -1.48
N LEU A 386 36.07 18.00 -1.87
CA LEU A 386 35.51 18.75 -3.00
C LEU A 386 35.55 20.26 -2.73
N LEU A 387 35.23 20.69 -1.51
CA LEU A 387 35.32 22.11 -1.10
C LEU A 387 36.76 22.61 -1.15
N ALA A 388 37.71 21.82 -0.65
CA ALA A 388 39.16 22.14 -0.70
C ALA A 388 39.67 22.20 -2.17
N ALA A 389 39.23 21.29 -3.02
CA ALA A 389 39.56 21.31 -4.47
C ALA A 389 38.98 22.54 -5.16
N MET A 390 37.73 22.93 -4.86
CA MET A 390 37.15 24.17 -5.41
C MET A 390 37.86 25.42 -4.94
N LEU A 391 38.26 25.50 -3.66
CA LEU A 391 39.04 26.62 -3.14
C LEU A 391 40.44 26.67 -3.77
N ALA A 392 41.11 25.54 -3.97
CA ALA A 392 42.40 25.47 -4.65
C ALA A 392 42.30 25.94 -6.10
N LEU A 393 41.23 25.55 -6.83
CA LEU A 393 40.97 26.03 -8.19
C LEU A 393 40.68 27.54 -8.24
N ALA A 394 39.92 28.07 -7.28
CA ALA A 394 39.67 29.50 -7.17
C ALA A 394 40.96 30.29 -6.93
N CYS A 395 41.81 29.84 -5.96
CA CYS A 395 43.12 30.44 -5.69
C CYS A 395 44.06 30.38 -6.91
N PHE A 396 44.07 29.26 -7.62
CA PHE A 396 44.88 29.12 -8.84
C PHE A 396 44.42 30.06 -9.95
N ASN A 397 43.10 30.25 -10.13
CA ASN A 397 42.55 31.21 -11.10
C ASN A 397 42.86 32.65 -10.74
N ILE A 398 42.80 33.00 -9.44
CA ILE A 398 43.21 34.35 -8.95
C ILE A 398 44.70 34.55 -9.21
N TRP A 399 45.54 33.58 -8.85
CA TRP A 399 46.99 33.63 -9.07
C TRP A 399 47.32 33.79 -10.58
N ARG A 400 46.66 33.02 -11.47
CA ARG A 400 46.81 33.21 -12.93
C ARG A 400 46.41 34.59 -13.40
N LYS A 401 45.34 35.19 -12.85
CA LYS A 401 44.89 36.58 -13.20
C LYS A 401 45.92 37.61 -12.74
N VAL A 402 46.44 37.49 -11.53
CA VAL A 402 47.47 38.39 -10.98
C VAL A 402 48.75 38.27 -11.81
N ARG A 403 49.21 37.08 -12.12
CA ARG A 403 50.42 36.84 -12.91
C ARG A 403 50.31 37.39 -14.36
N ARG A 404 49.13 37.31 -14.97
CA ARG A 404 48.85 37.93 -16.29
C ARG A 404 48.89 39.47 -16.21
N LYS A 405 48.35 40.08 -15.15
CA LYS A 405 48.38 41.52 -14.95
C LYS A 405 49.80 42.06 -14.79
N THR A 406 50.65 41.35 -14.01
CA THR A 406 52.05 41.76 -13.80
C THR A 406 52.88 41.62 -15.08
N ARG A 407 52.59 40.65 -15.94
CA ARG A 407 53.30 40.43 -17.21
C ARG A 407 52.96 41.44 -18.31
N ASN A 408 51.80 42.13 -18.18
CA ASN A 408 51.37 43.16 -19.12
C ASN A 408 51.79 44.61 -18.65
N MET A 409 52.54 44.75 -17.58
CA MET A 409 53.03 45.99 -17.02
C MET A 409 54.56 46.18 -17.24
N TYR A 410 55.20 45.26 -17.92
CA TYR A 410 56.56 45.34 -18.44
C TYR A 410 56.52 44.99 -19.95
#